data_ba29ff792b5098e92eebdd15947fca04
#
_entry.id   ba29ff792b5098e92eebdd15947fca04
#
_cell.length_a   1.000
_cell.length_b   1.000
_cell.length_c   1.000
_cell.angle_alpha   90.00
_cell.angle_beta   90.00
_cell.angle_gamma   90.00
#
_symmetry.space_group_name_H-M   'P 1'
#
loop_
_entity.id
_entity.type
_entity.pdbx_description
1 polymer ?
#
loop_
_entity_poly.entity_id
_entity_poly.type
_entity_poly.pdbx_seq_one_letter_code
_entity_poly.pdbx_strand_id
1 'polypeptide(L)'
;MKKVILVAVSATVLSVVSCKKSEGGNKEVIRSESSESSYVDNNGKIDSASTSSSITEVNGQKTEKTSNIYKATDGTLVKVIFETTPKESTLSIRNNNKTFILKKSGSSGNETTYTKEDMTAKVTQDSIHLIQGNNVIELKKTKI
;
A
#
# COMPACT_ATOMS: atom_id res chain seq x y z
N MET A 1 -49.77 33.79 53.97
CA MET A 1 -48.63 33.96 53.07
C MET A 1 -47.82 32.66 53.04
N LYS A 2 -48.15 31.78 52.11
CA LYS A 2 -47.51 30.44 51.99
C LYS A 2 -46.68 30.39 50.73
N LYS A 3 -45.38 30.31 50.90
CA LYS A 3 -44.43 30.17 49.79
C LYS A 3 -44.35 28.69 49.41
N VAL A 4 -44.81 28.38 48.21
CA VAL A 4 -44.65 27.03 47.63
C VAL A 4 -43.35 27.02 46.85
N ILE A 5 -42.43 26.17 47.27
CA ILE A 5 -41.14 25.91 46.59
C ILE A 5 -41.40 24.75 45.63
N LEU A 6 -41.35 25.05 44.32
CA LEU A 6 -41.44 24.07 43.27
C LEU A 6 -40.05 23.51 42.97
N VAL A 7 -39.82 22.29 43.37
CA VAL A 7 -38.59 21.56 43.05
C VAL A 7 -38.79 20.94 41.64
N ALA A 8 -38.05 21.47 40.66
CA ALA A 8 -38.01 20.91 39.32
C ALA A 8 -36.96 19.75 39.33
N VAL A 9 -37.46 18.54 39.22
CA VAL A 9 -36.64 17.35 38.96
C VAL A 9 -36.39 17.27 37.46
N SER A 10 -35.19 17.63 37.03
CA SER A 10 -34.74 17.44 35.69
C SER A 10 -34.28 15.98 35.50
N ALA A 11 -35.11 15.22 34.82
CA ALA A 11 -34.76 13.87 34.36
C ALA A 11 -33.80 13.99 33.15
N THR A 12 -32.53 13.68 33.34
CA THR A 12 -31.57 13.51 32.26
C THR A 12 -31.85 12.18 31.56
N VAL A 13 -32.43 12.29 30.36
CA VAL A 13 -32.59 11.13 29.48
C VAL A 13 -31.23 10.83 28.85
N LEU A 14 -30.59 9.77 29.30
CA LEU A 14 -29.45 9.15 28.61
C LEU A 14 -29.97 8.50 27.32
N SER A 15 -29.88 9.20 26.21
CA SER A 15 -30.06 8.61 24.90
C SER A 15 -28.87 7.68 24.59
N VAL A 16 -29.02 6.42 24.85
CA VAL A 16 -28.18 5.35 24.29
C VAL A 16 -28.40 5.37 22.77
N VAL A 17 -27.45 5.97 22.06
CA VAL A 17 -27.34 5.78 20.62
C VAL A 17 -26.99 4.32 20.39
N SER A 18 -28.01 3.51 20.20
CA SER A 18 -27.88 2.15 19.70
C SER A 18 -27.31 2.26 18.29
N CYS A 19 -26.03 1.96 18.14
CA CYS A 19 -25.42 1.69 16.84
C CYS A 19 -26.20 0.51 16.23
N LYS A 20 -27.06 0.82 15.30
CA LYS A 20 -27.78 -0.14 14.48
C LYS A 20 -26.72 -0.87 13.67
N LYS A 21 -26.43 -2.11 14.05
CA LYS A 21 -25.59 -3.05 13.32
C LYS A 21 -26.24 -3.25 11.95
N SER A 22 -25.71 -2.63 10.91
CA SER A 22 -26.17 -2.90 9.56
C SER A 22 -25.65 -4.29 9.18
N GLU A 23 -26.51 -5.27 9.22
CA GLU A 23 -26.29 -6.56 8.59
C GLU A 23 -26.40 -6.38 7.09
N GLY A 24 -25.28 -6.50 6.39
CA GLY A 24 -25.20 -6.39 4.94
C GLY A 24 -24.00 -5.60 4.46
N GLY A 25 -22.94 -5.50 5.23
CA GLY A 25 -21.67 -4.92 4.81
C GLY A 25 -20.69 -6.01 4.42
N ASN A 26 -20.04 -5.84 3.28
CA ASN A 26 -18.86 -6.55 2.87
C ASN A 26 -17.88 -6.64 4.05
N LYS A 27 -17.53 -7.85 4.45
CA LYS A 27 -16.48 -8.05 5.46
C LYS A 27 -15.15 -7.71 4.82
N GLU A 28 -14.70 -6.49 5.02
CA GLU A 28 -13.35 -6.07 4.69
C GLU A 28 -12.43 -6.47 5.84
N VAL A 29 -11.55 -7.41 5.60
CA VAL A 29 -10.51 -7.81 6.56
C VAL A 29 -9.22 -7.19 6.08
N ILE A 30 -8.79 -6.11 6.74
CA ILE A 30 -7.50 -5.48 6.49
C ILE A 30 -6.51 -6.02 7.52
N ARG A 31 -5.55 -6.81 7.08
CA ARG A 31 -4.34 -7.12 7.85
C ARG A 31 -3.20 -6.27 7.32
N SER A 32 -2.78 -5.28 8.08
CA SER A 32 -1.56 -4.54 7.79
C SER A 32 -0.47 -4.97 8.75
N GLU A 33 0.57 -5.60 8.21
CA GLU A 33 1.84 -5.73 8.90
C GLU A 33 2.73 -4.62 8.36
N SER A 34 2.85 -3.52 9.09
CA SER A 34 3.75 -2.44 8.73
C SER A 34 4.83 -2.30 9.77
N SER A 35 6.05 -2.36 9.35
CA SER A 35 7.19 -1.84 10.09
C SER A 35 7.76 -0.65 9.31
N GLU A 36 7.74 0.50 9.96
CA GLU A 36 8.40 1.75 9.65
C GLU A 36 7.91 2.58 8.45
N SER A 37 7.68 3.87 8.75
CA SER A 37 7.18 4.89 7.81
C SER A 37 8.32 5.45 6.95
N SER A 38 8.15 5.43 5.63
CA SER A 38 8.99 6.18 4.70
C SER A 38 8.58 7.65 4.68
N TYR A 39 9.53 8.55 4.85
CA TYR A 39 9.33 9.97 4.64
C TYR A 39 9.58 10.30 3.16
N VAL A 40 8.60 10.93 2.53
CA VAL A 40 8.73 11.47 1.17
C VAL A 40 8.73 12.99 1.31
N ASP A 41 9.78 13.66 0.88
CA ASP A 41 9.84 15.10 0.87
C ASP A 41 8.87 15.72 -0.16
N ASN A 42 8.68 17.05 -0.11
CA ASN A 42 7.77 17.77 -1.01
C ASN A 42 8.17 17.71 -2.49
N ASN A 43 9.37 17.22 -2.82
CA ASN A 43 9.88 17.01 -4.17
C ASN A 43 9.76 15.57 -4.64
N GLY A 44 9.15 14.68 -3.86
CA GLY A 44 9.00 13.27 -4.18
C GLY A 44 10.28 12.45 -3.99
N LYS A 45 11.32 13.02 -3.38
CA LYS A 45 12.53 12.31 -3.01
C LYS A 45 12.29 11.45 -1.77
N ILE A 46 12.80 10.25 -1.78
CA ILE A 46 12.68 9.29 -0.67
C ILE A 46 13.95 9.39 0.16
N ASP A 47 13.82 9.83 1.41
CA ASP A 47 14.96 10.03 2.32
C ASP A 47 15.23 8.86 3.26
N SER A 48 14.30 7.91 3.38
CA SER A 48 14.47 6.75 4.25
C SER A 48 13.91 5.46 3.63
N ALA A 49 14.54 4.34 3.97
CA ALA A 49 14.10 3.02 3.54
C ALA A 49 12.99 2.50 4.47
N SER A 50 11.88 2.04 3.90
CA SER A 50 10.83 1.33 4.62
C SER A 50 10.24 0.22 3.78
N THR A 51 9.80 -0.82 4.45
CA THR A 51 9.03 -1.91 3.85
C THR A 51 7.68 -1.96 4.52
N SER A 52 6.61 -2.05 3.74
CA SER A 52 5.27 -2.28 4.26
C SER A 52 4.57 -3.38 3.46
N SER A 53 3.82 -4.21 4.13
CA SER A 53 2.93 -5.17 3.49
C SER A 53 1.52 -5.02 4.03
N SER A 54 0.52 -5.19 3.18
CA SER A 54 -0.88 -5.20 3.56
C SER A 54 -1.61 -6.29 2.79
N ILE A 55 -2.53 -6.94 3.48
CA ILE A 55 -3.44 -7.91 2.90
C ILE A 55 -4.85 -7.38 3.14
N THR A 56 -5.60 -7.19 2.08
CA THR A 56 -7.00 -6.76 2.12
C THR A 56 -7.86 -7.84 1.51
N GLU A 57 -8.90 -8.23 2.21
CA GLU A 57 -9.89 -9.19 1.69
C GLU A 57 -11.26 -8.53 1.66
N VAL A 58 -11.85 -8.43 0.47
CA VAL A 58 -13.19 -7.89 0.23
C VAL A 58 -13.99 -8.89 -0.57
N ASN A 59 -15.14 -9.30 -0.07
CA ASN A 59 -16.02 -10.29 -0.72
C ASN A 59 -15.32 -11.61 -1.09
N GLY A 60 -14.38 -12.09 -0.27
CA GLY A 60 -13.59 -13.29 -0.53
C GLY A 60 -12.49 -13.09 -1.58
N GLN A 61 -12.29 -11.87 -2.07
CA GLN A 61 -11.18 -11.52 -2.97
C GLN A 61 -10.02 -10.95 -2.16
N LYS A 62 -8.88 -11.64 -2.20
CA LYS A 62 -7.67 -11.27 -1.50
C LYS A 62 -6.78 -10.38 -2.38
N THR A 63 -6.42 -9.23 -1.88
CA THR A 63 -5.41 -8.34 -2.48
C THR A 63 -4.21 -8.26 -1.55
N GLU A 64 -3.05 -8.60 -2.07
CA GLU A 64 -1.78 -8.47 -1.36
C GLU A 64 -1.00 -7.30 -1.93
N LYS A 65 -0.53 -6.40 -1.08
CA LYS A 65 0.26 -5.25 -1.46
C LYS A 65 1.51 -5.16 -0.61
N THR A 66 2.67 -5.14 -1.25
CA THR A 66 3.98 -5.02 -0.59
C THR A 66 4.74 -3.85 -1.19
N SER A 67 5.21 -2.96 -0.33
CA SER A 67 6.01 -1.79 -0.71
C SER A 67 7.43 -1.95 -0.19
N ASN A 68 8.40 -1.77 -1.06
CA ASN A 68 9.83 -1.82 -0.73
C ASN A 68 10.55 -0.61 -1.33
N ILE A 69 11.65 -0.22 -0.70
CA ILE A 69 12.57 0.77 -1.26
C ILE A 69 13.75 0.05 -1.88
N TYR A 70 14.05 0.44 -3.11
CA TYR A 70 15.19 -0.03 -3.87
C TYR A 70 16.14 1.15 -4.11
N LYS A 71 17.42 0.84 -4.26
CA LYS A 71 18.47 1.80 -4.60
C LYS A 71 18.96 1.54 -6.02
N ALA A 72 18.91 2.53 -6.86
CA ALA A 72 19.48 2.49 -8.21
C ALA A 72 21.00 2.61 -8.16
N THR A 73 21.65 2.28 -9.27
CA THR A 73 23.14 2.33 -9.40
C THR A 73 23.70 3.73 -9.14
N ASP A 74 22.94 4.78 -9.47
CA ASP A 74 23.30 6.19 -9.22
C ASP A 74 23.04 6.65 -7.77
N GLY A 75 22.55 5.75 -6.91
CA GLY A 75 22.24 6.03 -5.51
C GLY A 75 20.81 6.52 -5.27
N THR A 76 20.03 6.77 -6.32
CA THR A 76 18.63 7.20 -6.21
C THR A 76 17.77 6.14 -5.52
N LEU A 77 16.96 6.56 -4.56
CA LEU A 77 15.99 5.69 -3.91
C LEU A 77 14.68 5.67 -4.70
N VAL A 78 14.16 4.48 -4.93
CA VAL A 78 12.97 4.24 -5.74
C VAL A 78 11.97 3.42 -4.93
N LYS A 79 10.74 3.89 -4.82
CA LYS A 79 9.66 3.13 -4.19
C LYS A 79 9.05 2.16 -5.18
N VAL A 80 9.03 0.90 -4.81
CA VAL A 80 8.48 -0.20 -5.62
C VAL A 80 7.35 -0.86 -4.85
N ILE A 81 6.20 -0.99 -5.50
CA ILE A 81 5.00 -1.60 -4.93
C ILE A 81 4.61 -2.79 -5.78
N PHE A 82 4.54 -3.95 -5.15
CA PHE A 82 3.97 -5.17 -5.73
C PHE A 82 2.53 -5.28 -5.26
N GLU A 83 1.60 -5.46 -6.17
CA GLU A 83 0.19 -5.68 -5.88
C GLU A 83 -0.29 -6.93 -6.60
N THR A 84 -0.85 -7.88 -5.84
CA THR A 84 -1.39 -9.13 -6.36
C THR A 84 -2.86 -9.23 -6.00
N THR A 85 -3.68 -9.33 -7.01
CA THR A 85 -5.11 -9.59 -6.92
C THR A 85 -5.42 -10.97 -7.49
N PRO A 86 -6.62 -11.54 -7.32
CA PRO A 86 -7.03 -12.78 -7.96
C PRO A 86 -7.00 -12.73 -9.51
N LYS A 87 -7.02 -11.53 -10.09
CA LYS A 87 -7.09 -11.32 -11.53
C LYS A 87 -5.74 -11.02 -12.16
N GLU A 88 -4.90 -10.26 -11.47
CA GLU A 88 -3.63 -9.80 -12.02
C GLU A 88 -2.61 -9.47 -10.90
N SER A 89 -1.35 -9.49 -11.28
CA SER A 89 -0.26 -8.98 -10.45
C SER A 89 0.40 -7.80 -11.17
N THR A 90 0.63 -6.72 -10.44
CA THR A 90 1.25 -5.51 -10.96
C THR A 90 2.48 -5.11 -10.17
N LEU A 91 3.37 -4.40 -10.83
CA LEU A 91 4.55 -3.77 -10.29
C LEU A 91 4.47 -2.28 -10.54
N SER A 92 4.40 -1.47 -9.49
CA SER A 92 4.44 -0.01 -9.59
C SER A 92 5.82 0.50 -9.16
N ILE A 93 6.48 1.24 -10.03
CA ILE A 93 7.77 1.86 -9.78
C ILE A 93 7.56 3.38 -9.72
N ARG A 94 7.83 3.98 -8.57
CA ARG A 94 7.71 5.43 -8.38
C ARG A 94 9.09 6.07 -8.22
N ASN A 95 9.38 7.00 -9.12
CA ASN A 95 10.60 7.80 -9.12
C ASN A 95 10.26 9.25 -9.51
N ASN A 96 10.71 10.24 -8.74
CA ASN A 96 10.58 11.67 -9.03
C ASN A 96 9.18 12.08 -9.55
N ASN A 97 8.13 11.81 -8.78
CA ASN A 97 6.72 12.11 -9.12
C ASN A 97 6.17 11.37 -10.36
N LYS A 98 6.95 10.48 -10.97
CA LYS A 98 6.48 9.59 -12.04
C LYS A 98 6.21 8.21 -11.46
N THR A 99 5.10 7.61 -11.89
CA THR A 99 4.74 6.23 -11.52
C THR A 99 4.57 5.42 -12.79
N PHE A 100 5.29 4.31 -12.87
CA PHE A 100 5.17 3.32 -13.95
C PHE A 100 4.50 2.08 -13.38
N ILE A 101 3.42 1.64 -14.00
CA ILE A 101 2.69 0.43 -13.59
C ILE A 101 2.86 -0.61 -14.69
N LEU A 102 3.53 -1.71 -14.35
CA LEU A 102 3.78 -2.84 -15.24
C LEU A 102 2.92 -4.04 -14.80
N LYS A 103 2.46 -4.85 -15.74
CA LYS A 103 1.70 -6.06 -15.47
C LYS A 103 2.59 -7.29 -15.56
N LYS A 104 2.35 -8.26 -14.68
CA LYS A 104 3.06 -9.54 -14.71
C LYS A 104 2.81 -10.21 -16.06
N SER A 105 3.88 -10.55 -16.76
CA SER A 105 3.85 -11.24 -18.05
C SER A 105 4.37 -12.68 -17.98
N GLY A 106 5.16 -13.02 -16.94
CA GLY A 106 5.68 -14.37 -16.77
C GLY A 106 6.47 -14.56 -15.50
N SER A 107 6.83 -15.80 -15.24
CA SER A 107 7.78 -16.20 -14.18
C SER A 107 8.60 -17.38 -14.67
N SER A 108 9.89 -17.38 -14.37
CA SER A 108 10.79 -18.48 -14.66
C SER A 108 11.78 -18.65 -13.50
N GLY A 109 11.73 -19.78 -12.81
CA GLY A 109 12.56 -20.03 -11.63
C GLY A 109 12.31 -18.96 -10.55
N ASN A 110 13.36 -18.25 -10.16
CA ASN A 110 13.33 -17.21 -9.14
C ASN A 110 13.13 -15.80 -9.71
N GLU A 111 12.85 -15.69 -11.03
CA GLU A 111 12.65 -14.42 -11.72
C GLU A 111 11.18 -14.25 -12.13
N THR A 112 10.60 -13.09 -11.83
CA THR A 112 9.27 -12.70 -12.30
C THR A 112 9.40 -11.51 -13.24
N THR A 113 8.77 -11.60 -14.41
CA THR A 113 8.81 -10.56 -15.44
C THR A 113 7.50 -9.77 -15.43
N TYR A 114 7.64 -8.45 -15.44
CA TYR A 114 6.54 -7.49 -15.61
C TYR A 114 6.80 -6.64 -16.83
N THR A 115 5.76 -6.30 -17.59
CA THR A 115 5.89 -5.54 -18.82
C THR A 115 4.85 -4.43 -18.93
N LYS A 116 5.23 -3.35 -19.61
CA LYS A 116 4.33 -2.28 -20.07
C LYS A 116 4.94 -1.64 -21.31
N GLU A 117 4.26 -1.71 -22.45
CA GLU A 117 4.74 -1.13 -23.70
C GLU A 117 6.18 -1.59 -24.03
N ASP A 118 7.14 -0.65 -24.07
CA ASP A 118 8.56 -0.90 -24.33
C ASP A 118 9.39 -1.16 -23.05
N MET A 119 8.73 -1.17 -21.87
CA MET A 119 9.38 -1.35 -20.58
C MET A 119 9.22 -2.77 -20.06
N THR A 120 10.31 -3.39 -19.64
CA THR A 120 10.34 -4.70 -18.99
C THR A 120 11.07 -4.63 -17.68
N ALA A 121 10.47 -5.16 -16.62
CA ALA A 121 11.10 -5.32 -15.31
C ALA A 121 11.25 -6.81 -14.99
N LYS A 122 12.49 -7.26 -14.80
CA LYS A 122 12.85 -8.59 -14.33
C LYS A 122 13.16 -8.53 -12.85
N VAL A 123 12.32 -9.16 -12.06
CA VAL A 123 12.35 -9.10 -10.60
C VAL A 123 12.87 -10.39 -10.02
N THR A 124 13.90 -10.30 -9.21
CA THR A 124 14.41 -11.38 -8.35
C THR A 124 14.13 -11.04 -6.89
N GLN A 125 14.61 -11.87 -5.96
CA GLN A 125 14.42 -11.66 -4.52
C GLN A 125 14.99 -10.32 -4.03
N ASP A 126 16.14 -9.91 -4.56
CA ASP A 126 16.93 -8.77 -4.05
C ASP A 126 17.16 -7.66 -5.08
N SER A 127 16.76 -7.87 -6.33
CA SER A 127 17.01 -6.90 -7.40
C SER A 127 15.91 -6.83 -8.44
N ILE A 128 15.85 -5.70 -9.13
CA ILE A 128 15.01 -5.47 -10.29
C ILE A 128 15.88 -4.93 -11.41
N HIS A 129 15.86 -5.57 -12.55
CA HIS A 129 16.46 -5.08 -13.79
C HIS A 129 15.35 -4.45 -14.62
N LEU A 130 15.34 -3.13 -14.68
CA LEU A 130 14.40 -2.35 -15.49
C LEU A 130 15.01 -2.07 -16.84
N ILE A 131 14.40 -2.56 -17.89
CA ILE A 131 14.86 -2.46 -19.28
C ILE A 131 13.89 -1.60 -20.06
N GLN A 132 14.39 -0.55 -20.70
CA GLN A 132 13.61 0.28 -21.62
C GLN A 132 14.44 0.58 -22.86
N GLY A 133 14.09 0.00 -23.99
CA GLY A 133 14.91 0.02 -25.19
C GLY A 133 16.31 -0.54 -24.92
N ASN A 134 17.34 0.27 -25.13
CA ASN A 134 18.75 -0.09 -24.88
C ASN A 134 19.22 0.27 -23.45
N ASN A 135 18.38 0.90 -22.64
CA ASN A 135 18.73 1.31 -21.28
C ASN A 135 18.36 0.21 -20.28
N VAL A 136 19.31 -0.11 -19.42
CA VAL A 136 19.12 -1.05 -18.32
C VAL A 136 19.46 -0.36 -17.00
N ILE A 137 18.52 -0.35 -16.07
CA ILE A 137 18.70 0.20 -14.73
C ILE A 137 18.59 -0.96 -13.75
N GLU A 138 19.62 -1.18 -12.95
CA GLU A 138 19.60 -2.12 -11.86
C GLU A 138 19.15 -1.42 -10.57
N LEU A 139 18.14 -1.98 -9.92
CA LEU A 139 17.63 -1.56 -8.63
C LEU A 139 17.91 -2.67 -7.61
N LYS A 140 18.60 -2.36 -6.53
CA LYS A 140 18.88 -3.29 -5.43
C LYS A 140 18.01 -2.98 -4.24
N LYS A 141 17.40 -4.01 -3.66
CA LYS A 141 16.58 -3.88 -2.45
C LYS A 141 17.45 -3.35 -1.32
N THR A 142 16.99 -2.28 -0.66
CA THR A 142 17.67 -1.77 0.52
C THR A 142 17.44 -2.73 1.69
N LYS A 143 18.50 -3.06 2.41
CA LYS A 143 18.38 -3.77 3.70
C LYS A 143 18.12 -2.71 4.77
N ILE A 144 17.08 -2.93 5.54
CA ILE A 144 16.74 -2.14 6.72
C ILE A 144 17.43 -2.76 7.92
#